data_1d9d32d343afaef2f284035bb072da6e
#
_entry.id   1d9d32d343afaef2f284035bb072da6e
#
_cell.length_a   1.000
_cell.length_b   1.000
_cell.length_c   1.000
_cell.angle_alpha   90.00
_cell.angle_beta   90.00
_cell.angle_gamma   90.00
#
_symmetry.space_group_name_H-M   'P 1'
#
loop_
_entity.id
_entity.type
_entity.pdbx_description
1 polymer ?
#
loop_
_entity_poly.entity_id
_entity_poly.type
_entity_poly.pdbx_seq_one_letter_code
_entity_poly.pdbx_strand_id
1 'polypeptide(L)'
;LFGDPAWLPHPVVLMGRCISRLEKFLRARLPGTPQGELLGGAVTAFCLPVGTFLVTSLVCLATAKLSPWLGLAVQMFWCGQALAAKGLAQESTNVYNELVRNDLPAARKAVSRIVGRDTQDLTAEGVTKAAVETVAENASDGVIAPLLYMLIGGAPLALTYKAINTMDSMLGYKNEKYLYFGHAAAKLDDVANYIPSRLAALLWVAAAA
;
A
#
# COMPACT_ATOMS: atom_id res chain seq x y z
N LEU A 1 -7.24 -9.01 11.92
CA LEU A 1 -8.15 -9.99 12.54
C LEU A 1 -9.60 -9.54 12.48
N PHE A 2 -9.87 -8.27 12.74
CA PHE A 2 -11.19 -7.66 12.57
C PHE A 2 -11.14 -6.91 11.25
N GLY A 3 -11.94 -7.26 10.22
CA GLY A 3 -11.97 -6.51 8.96
C GLY A 3 -12.37 -5.06 9.19
N ASP A 4 -12.01 -4.18 8.26
CA ASP A 4 -12.35 -2.77 8.36
C ASP A 4 -13.88 -2.58 8.28
N PRO A 5 -14.51 -1.91 9.26
CA PRO A 5 -15.92 -1.59 9.17
C PRO A 5 -16.16 -0.67 7.98
N ALA A 6 -17.10 -0.98 7.11
CA ALA A 6 -17.38 -0.21 5.89
C ALA A 6 -17.75 1.26 6.13
N TRP A 7 -18.16 1.61 7.35
CA TRP A 7 -18.53 2.98 7.76
C TRP A 7 -17.35 3.82 8.23
N LEU A 8 -16.18 3.20 8.52
CA LEU A 8 -15.03 3.92 9.02
C LEU A 8 -14.09 4.28 7.85
N PRO A 9 -13.74 5.56 7.68
CA PRO A 9 -12.83 5.96 6.61
C PRO A 9 -11.43 5.37 6.86
N HIS A 10 -11.03 4.41 6.02
CA HIS A 10 -9.72 3.80 6.10
C HIS A 10 -8.62 4.84 5.79
N PRO A 11 -7.52 4.92 6.56
CA PRO A 11 -6.43 5.88 6.33
C PRO A 11 -5.91 5.89 4.90
N VAL A 12 -5.83 4.73 4.25
CA VAL A 12 -5.40 4.59 2.85
C VAL A 12 -6.31 5.35 1.88
N VAL A 13 -7.63 5.37 2.13
CA VAL A 13 -8.57 6.15 1.29
C VAL A 13 -8.32 7.65 1.44
N LEU A 14 -8.00 8.09 2.66
CA LEU A 14 -7.65 9.48 2.92
C LEU A 14 -6.33 9.85 2.22
N MET A 15 -5.32 8.99 2.34
CA MET A 15 -4.03 9.14 1.64
C MET A 15 -4.24 9.22 0.13
N GLY A 16 -5.03 8.32 -0.47
CA GLY A 16 -5.34 8.34 -1.89
C GLY A 16 -6.02 9.64 -2.34
N ARG A 17 -6.95 10.16 -1.53
CA ARG A 17 -7.58 11.48 -1.81
C ARG A 17 -6.57 12.63 -1.72
N CYS A 18 -5.65 12.58 -0.75
CA CYS A 18 -4.58 13.58 -0.64
C CYS A 18 -3.63 13.52 -1.83
N ILE A 19 -3.23 12.33 -2.26
CA ILE A 19 -2.39 12.11 -3.46
C ILE A 19 -3.06 12.75 -4.68
N SER A 20 -4.32 12.39 -4.97
CA SER A 20 -5.04 12.92 -6.12
C SER A 20 -5.23 14.44 -6.08
N ARG A 21 -5.43 15.01 -4.89
CA ARG A 21 -5.54 16.48 -4.73
C ARG A 21 -4.19 17.16 -4.94
N LEU A 22 -3.11 16.62 -4.39
CA LEU A 22 -1.74 17.13 -4.57
C LEU A 22 -1.32 17.04 -6.04
N GLU A 23 -1.55 15.90 -6.70
CA GLU A 23 -1.29 15.73 -8.13
C GLU A 23 -2.01 16.81 -8.94
N LYS A 24 -3.34 16.93 -8.76
CA LYS A 24 -4.14 17.93 -9.48
C LYS A 24 -3.67 19.36 -9.21
N PHE A 25 -3.37 19.70 -7.96
CA PHE A 25 -2.91 21.03 -7.59
C PHE A 25 -1.53 21.36 -8.18
N LEU A 26 -0.59 20.44 -8.11
CA LEU A 26 0.78 20.66 -8.59
C LEU A 26 0.83 20.70 -10.12
N ARG A 27 0.10 19.83 -10.82
CA ARG A 27 -0.02 19.87 -12.28
C ARG A 27 -0.67 21.17 -12.79
N ALA A 28 -1.55 21.78 -12.00
CA ALA A 28 -2.16 23.07 -12.35
C ALA A 28 -1.22 24.27 -12.11
N ARG A 29 -0.18 24.13 -11.30
CA ARG A 29 0.74 25.21 -10.90
C ARG A 29 2.13 25.11 -11.54
N LEU A 30 2.57 23.92 -11.88
CA LEU A 30 3.88 23.65 -12.47
C LEU A 30 3.75 23.50 -14.00
N PRO A 31 4.81 23.85 -14.75
CA PRO A 31 4.81 23.66 -16.19
C PRO A 31 4.70 22.17 -16.54
N GLY A 32 3.96 21.82 -17.60
CA GLY A 32 3.82 20.46 -18.12
C GLY A 32 5.08 19.92 -18.82
N THR A 33 6.26 20.32 -18.37
CA THR A 33 7.56 19.83 -18.85
C THR A 33 8.02 18.66 -17.99
N PRO A 34 8.91 17.78 -18.49
CA PRO A 34 9.47 16.69 -17.70
C PRO A 34 10.07 17.15 -16.34
N GLN A 35 10.70 18.30 -16.32
CA GLN A 35 11.25 18.88 -15.08
C GLN A 35 10.17 19.34 -14.11
N GLY A 36 9.10 19.97 -14.60
CA GLY A 36 7.97 20.38 -13.76
C GLY A 36 7.23 19.17 -13.17
N GLU A 37 7.05 18.11 -13.96
CA GLU A 37 6.47 16.85 -13.51
C GLU A 37 7.36 16.16 -12.44
N LEU A 38 8.68 16.09 -12.64
CA LEU A 38 9.63 15.55 -11.64
C LEU A 38 9.57 16.34 -10.34
N LEU A 39 9.51 17.68 -10.42
CA LEU A 39 9.41 18.54 -9.24
C LEU A 39 8.07 18.31 -8.49
N GLY A 40 6.96 18.23 -9.22
CA GLY A 40 5.64 17.94 -8.66
C GLY A 40 5.61 16.58 -7.95
N GLY A 41 6.18 15.56 -8.58
CA GLY A 41 6.35 14.24 -8.01
C GLY A 41 7.21 14.24 -6.73
N ALA A 42 8.34 14.93 -6.76
CA ALA A 42 9.23 15.05 -5.60
C ALA A 42 8.56 15.77 -4.42
N VAL A 43 7.83 16.85 -4.68
CA VAL A 43 7.04 17.56 -3.65
C VAL A 43 5.98 16.64 -3.05
N THR A 44 5.27 15.87 -3.88
CA THR A 44 4.28 14.90 -3.40
C THR A 44 4.94 13.81 -2.56
N ALA A 45 6.06 13.25 -3.03
CA ALA A 45 6.83 12.21 -2.37
C ALA A 45 7.42 12.65 -1.01
N PHE A 46 7.64 13.94 -0.84
CA PHE A 46 8.08 14.50 0.44
C PHE A 46 6.90 14.86 1.34
N CYS A 47 5.93 15.63 0.83
CA CYS A 47 4.86 16.20 1.66
C CYS A 47 3.91 15.15 2.23
N LEU A 48 3.58 14.10 1.46
CA LEU A 48 2.61 13.11 1.92
C LEU A 48 3.15 12.25 3.09
N PRO A 49 4.33 11.62 3.01
CA PRO A 49 4.88 10.85 4.11
C PRO A 49 5.17 11.71 5.34
N VAL A 50 5.77 12.88 5.15
CA VAL A 50 6.07 13.81 6.26
C VAL A 50 4.78 14.29 6.93
N GLY A 51 3.78 14.69 6.15
CA GLY A 51 2.47 15.09 6.66
C GLY A 51 1.78 13.95 7.42
N THR A 52 1.83 12.72 6.88
CA THR A 52 1.29 11.54 7.55
C THR A 52 1.99 11.29 8.88
N PHE A 53 3.32 11.31 8.90
CA PHE A 53 4.10 11.13 10.13
C PHE A 53 3.77 12.18 11.18
N LEU A 54 3.75 13.46 10.81
CA LEU A 54 3.48 14.56 11.74
C LEU A 54 2.05 14.48 12.31
N VAL A 55 1.05 14.27 11.46
CA VAL A 55 -0.35 14.20 11.91
C VAL A 55 -0.56 13.00 12.83
N THR A 56 -0.06 11.83 12.45
CA THR A 56 -0.25 10.61 13.25
C THR A 56 0.54 10.70 14.57
N SER A 57 1.76 11.24 14.56
CA SER A 57 2.54 11.48 15.78
C SER A 57 1.84 12.45 16.70
N LEU A 58 1.32 13.57 16.16
CA LEU A 58 0.62 14.58 16.95
C LEU A 58 -0.64 14.00 17.63
N VAL A 59 -1.44 13.22 16.89
CA VAL A 59 -2.64 12.58 17.46
C VAL A 59 -2.26 11.54 18.51
N CYS A 60 -1.24 10.69 18.29
CA CYS A 60 -0.76 9.76 19.29
C CYS A 60 -0.30 10.47 20.57
N LEU A 61 0.49 11.54 20.43
CA LEU A 61 0.98 12.32 21.57
C LEU A 61 -0.15 13.03 22.30
N ALA A 62 -1.10 13.65 21.57
CA ALA A 62 -2.24 14.34 22.16
C ALA A 62 -3.13 13.37 22.95
N THR A 63 -3.46 12.23 22.38
CA THR A 63 -4.29 11.22 23.04
C THR A 63 -3.59 10.58 24.24
N ALA A 64 -2.26 10.35 24.17
CA ALA A 64 -1.48 9.83 25.30
C ALA A 64 -1.39 10.85 26.45
N LYS A 65 -1.37 12.16 26.17
CA LYS A 65 -1.43 13.20 27.19
C LYS A 65 -2.80 13.29 27.88
N LEU A 66 -3.88 13.01 27.16
CA LEU A 66 -5.23 12.97 27.74
C LEU A 66 -5.41 11.74 28.63
N SER A 67 -4.99 10.58 28.16
CA SER A 67 -5.00 9.32 28.91
C SER A 67 -4.03 8.33 28.26
N PRO A 68 -3.16 7.67 29.05
CA PRO A 68 -2.27 6.62 28.52
C PRO A 68 -3.05 5.49 27.82
N TRP A 69 -4.20 5.12 28.35
CA TRP A 69 -5.06 4.08 27.78
C TRP A 69 -5.68 4.50 26.46
N LEU A 70 -6.08 5.77 26.32
CA LEU A 70 -6.58 6.32 25.07
C LEU A 70 -5.47 6.36 24.01
N GLY A 71 -4.26 6.79 24.39
CA GLY A 71 -3.11 6.77 23.50
C GLY A 71 -2.77 5.36 22.99
N LEU A 72 -2.81 4.38 23.90
CA LEU A 72 -2.59 2.97 23.53
C LEU A 72 -3.69 2.46 22.57
N ALA A 73 -4.95 2.75 22.85
CA ALA A 73 -6.08 2.34 22.00
C ALA A 73 -5.97 2.92 20.58
N VAL A 74 -5.61 4.20 20.45
CA VAL A 74 -5.41 4.87 19.16
C VAL A 74 -4.23 4.25 18.40
N GLN A 75 -3.11 3.98 19.08
CA GLN A 75 -1.97 3.32 18.47
C GLN A 75 -2.33 1.92 17.98
N MET A 76 -2.96 1.10 18.81
CA MET A 76 -3.39 -0.25 18.43
C MET A 76 -4.36 -0.23 17.25
N PHE A 77 -5.30 0.70 17.25
CA PHE A 77 -6.24 0.87 16.16
C PHE A 77 -5.53 1.19 14.84
N TRP A 78 -4.63 2.17 14.82
CA TRP A 78 -3.90 2.56 13.62
C TRP A 78 -2.89 1.51 13.16
N CYS A 79 -2.27 0.79 14.10
CA CYS A 79 -1.44 -0.37 13.78
C CYS A 79 -2.25 -1.45 13.05
N GLY A 80 -3.47 -1.72 13.51
CA GLY A 80 -4.39 -2.64 12.82
C GLY A 80 -4.76 -2.19 11.41
N GLN A 81 -4.99 -0.88 11.22
CA GLN A 81 -5.32 -0.28 9.93
C GLN A 81 -4.14 -0.26 8.93
N ALA A 82 -2.90 -0.34 9.41
CA ALA A 82 -1.73 -0.42 8.55
C ALA A 82 -1.55 -1.81 7.92
N LEU A 83 -2.13 -2.85 8.51
CA LEU A 83 -2.00 -4.24 8.07
C LEU A 83 -3.10 -4.65 7.10
N ALA A 84 -2.73 -5.19 5.94
CA ALA A 84 -3.65 -5.64 4.89
C ALA A 84 -3.83 -7.18 4.85
N ALA A 85 -3.37 -7.92 5.87
CA ALA A 85 -3.31 -9.38 5.88
C ALA A 85 -4.67 -10.04 5.62
N LYS A 86 -5.75 -9.54 6.22
CA LYS A 86 -7.09 -10.13 6.06
C LYS A 86 -7.64 -9.95 4.64
N GLY A 87 -7.51 -8.75 4.07
CA GLY A 87 -7.96 -8.46 2.71
C GLY A 87 -7.22 -9.34 1.69
N LEU A 88 -5.88 -9.44 1.84
CA LEU A 88 -5.06 -10.29 0.99
C LEU A 88 -5.47 -11.76 1.08
N ALA A 89 -5.63 -12.32 2.28
CA ALA A 89 -6.05 -13.70 2.48
C ALA A 89 -7.44 -13.97 1.88
N GLN A 90 -8.38 -13.05 2.03
CA GLN A 90 -9.73 -13.19 1.50
C GLN A 90 -9.75 -13.17 -0.03
N GLU A 91 -9.06 -12.21 -0.66
CA GLU A 91 -9.04 -12.10 -2.11
C GLU A 91 -8.28 -13.27 -2.77
N SER A 92 -7.17 -13.72 -2.18
CA SER A 92 -6.47 -14.90 -2.69
C SER A 92 -7.30 -16.19 -2.55
N THR A 93 -8.04 -16.34 -1.44
CA THR A 93 -8.97 -17.46 -1.25
C THR A 93 -10.11 -17.43 -2.28
N ASN A 94 -10.61 -16.25 -2.65
CA ASN A 94 -11.63 -16.11 -3.69
C ASN A 94 -11.09 -16.65 -5.05
N VAL A 95 -9.86 -16.28 -5.42
CA VAL A 95 -9.24 -16.80 -6.67
C VAL A 95 -9.09 -18.32 -6.60
N TYR A 96 -8.58 -18.86 -5.49
CA TYR A 96 -8.42 -20.29 -5.29
C TYR A 96 -9.75 -21.05 -5.43
N ASN A 97 -10.81 -20.58 -4.79
CA ASN A 97 -12.12 -21.23 -4.83
C ASN A 97 -12.69 -21.32 -6.25
N GLU A 98 -12.53 -20.27 -7.07
CA GLU A 98 -13.02 -20.28 -8.44
C GLU A 98 -12.17 -21.18 -9.35
N LEU A 99 -10.86 -21.28 -9.10
CA LEU A 99 -9.99 -22.24 -9.80
C LEU A 99 -10.36 -23.70 -9.47
N VAL A 100 -10.63 -24.01 -8.20
CA VAL A 100 -11.05 -25.35 -7.76
C VAL A 100 -12.40 -25.75 -8.37
N ARG A 101 -13.30 -24.78 -8.58
CA ARG A 101 -14.59 -24.99 -9.28
C ARG A 101 -14.45 -25.16 -10.80
N ASN A 102 -13.24 -25.01 -11.34
CA ASN A 102 -12.97 -24.95 -12.78
C ASN A 102 -13.72 -23.83 -13.51
N ASP A 103 -14.10 -22.75 -12.79
CA ASP A 103 -14.73 -21.56 -13.38
C ASP A 103 -13.64 -20.53 -13.73
N LEU A 104 -13.01 -20.72 -14.91
CA LEU A 104 -11.95 -19.81 -15.38
C LEU A 104 -12.41 -18.37 -15.59
N PRO A 105 -13.60 -18.06 -16.14
CA PRO A 105 -14.11 -16.70 -16.20
C PRO A 105 -14.24 -16.03 -14.83
N ALA A 106 -14.79 -16.73 -13.83
CA ALA A 106 -14.90 -16.20 -12.47
C ALA A 106 -13.53 -16.03 -11.80
N ALA A 107 -12.59 -16.96 -12.02
CA ALA A 107 -11.23 -16.89 -11.52
C ALA A 107 -10.46 -15.69 -12.12
N ARG A 108 -10.61 -15.40 -13.42
CA ARG A 108 -10.08 -14.21 -14.08
C ARG A 108 -10.64 -12.92 -13.47
N LYS A 109 -11.93 -12.89 -13.21
CA LYS A 109 -12.59 -11.77 -12.53
C LYS A 109 -12.14 -11.60 -11.08
N ALA A 110 -11.90 -12.70 -10.36
CA ALA A 110 -11.39 -12.66 -9.01
C ALA A 110 -9.94 -12.11 -8.98
N VAL A 111 -9.05 -12.62 -9.84
CA VAL A 111 -7.66 -12.17 -9.88
C VAL A 111 -7.53 -10.73 -10.37
N SER A 112 -8.41 -10.25 -11.25
CA SER A 112 -8.38 -8.86 -11.72
C SER A 112 -8.60 -7.81 -10.61
N ARG A 113 -9.13 -8.22 -9.46
CA ARG A 113 -9.29 -7.33 -8.28
C ARG A 113 -7.99 -7.08 -7.53
N ILE A 114 -7.00 -7.96 -7.72
CA ILE A 114 -5.75 -7.91 -6.95
C ILE A 114 -4.51 -7.66 -7.82
N VAL A 115 -4.62 -7.74 -9.15
CA VAL A 115 -3.53 -7.47 -10.08
C VAL A 115 -3.79 -6.22 -10.90
N GLY A 116 -2.73 -5.46 -11.19
CA GLY A 116 -2.79 -4.22 -11.98
C GLY A 116 -2.65 -4.41 -13.49
N ARG A 117 -2.87 -5.64 -14.02
CA ARG A 117 -2.74 -5.98 -15.45
C ARG A 117 -4.02 -6.60 -16.00
N ASP A 118 -4.15 -6.64 -17.32
CA ASP A 118 -5.25 -7.34 -17.96
C ASP A 118 -5.20 -8.84 -17.66
N THR A 119 -6.36 -9.41 -17.35
CA THR A 119 -6.52 -10.81 -16.94
C THR A 119 -7.46 -11.60 -17.85
N GLN A 120 -8.03 -10.96 -18.90
CA GLN A 120 -9.09 -11.55 -19.71
C GLN A 120 -8.63 -12.80 -20.50
N ASP A 121 -7.37 -12.81 -20.92
CA ASP A 121 -6.81 -13.89 -21.73
C ASP A 121 -5.94 -14.89 -20.94
N LEU A 122 -5.86 -14.76 -19.60
CA LEU A 122 -5.05 -15.65 -18.76
C LEU A 122 -5.61 -17.08 -18.76
N THR A 123 -4.73 -18.06 -18.95
CA THR A 123 -5.03 -19.48 -18.68
C THR A 123 -5.20 -19.70 -17.17
N ALA A 124 -5.68 -20.87 -16.75
CA ALA A 124 -5.76 -21.24 -15.33
C ALA A 124 -4.39 -21.16 -14.64
N GLU A 125 -3.33 -21.62 -15.33
CA GLU A 125 -1.95 -21.48 -14.87
C GLU A 125 -1.53 -20.00 -14.77
N GLY A 126 -1.89 -19.17 -15.75
CA GLY A 126 -1.63 -17.73 -15.76
C GLY A 126 -2.32 -17.01 -14.60
N VAL A 127 -3.58 -17.38 -14.29
CA VAL A 127 -4.32 -16.85 -13.14
C VAL A 127 -3.64 -17.27 -11.82
N THR A 128 -3.25 -18.54 -11.71
CA THR A 128 -2.55 -19.06 -10.52
C THR A 128 -1.23 -18.30 -10.29
N LYS A 129 -0.42 -18.18 -11.35
CA LYS A 129 0.86 -17.46 -11.29
C LYS A 129 0.66 -16.01 -10.88
N ALA A 130 -0.29 -15.30 -11.49
CA ALA A 130 -0.61 -13.91 -11.15
C ALA A 130 -1.05 -13.76 -9.69
N ALA A 131 -1.88 -14.67 -9.19
CA ALA A 131 -2.32 -14.67 -7.79
C ALA A 131 -1.15 -14.90 -6.83
N VAL A 132 -0.29 -15.89 -7.10
CA VAL A 132 0.89 -16.17 -6.25
C VAL A 132 1.88 -15.01 -6.23
N GLU A 133 2.19 -14.42 -7.40
CA GLU A 133 3.04 -13.23 -7.50
C GLU A 133 2.49 -12.08 -6.65
N THR A 134 1.20 -11.79 -6.80
CA THR A 134 0.55 -10.69 -6.07
C THR A 134 0.48 -10.97 -4.57
N VAL A 135 0.23 -12.20 -4.15
CA VAL A 135 0.25 -12.58 -2.73
C VAL A 135 1.65 -12.42 -2.15
N ALA A 136 2.69 -12.84 -2.87
CA ALA A 136 4.07 -12.71 -2.41
C ALA A 136 4.47 -11.23 -2.27
N GLU A 137 4.14 -10.38 -3.25
CA GLU A 137 4.37 -8.94 -3.22
C GLU A 137 3.61 -8.28 -2.08
N ASN A 138 2.30 -8.49 -1.99
CA ASN A 138 1.47 -7.88 -0.95
C ASN A 138 1.73 -8.43 0.45
N ALA A 139 2.27 -9.64 0.61
CA ALA A 139 2.75 -10.11 1.90
C ALA A 139 3.95 -9.29 2.38
N SER A 140 4.86 -8.89 1.46
CA SER A 140 5.91 -7.93 1.78
C SER A 140 5.32 -6.57 2.15
N ASP A 141 4.55 -5.96 1.25
CA ASP A 141 4.13 -4.56 1.30
C ASP A 141 2.92 -4.31 2.20
N GLY A 142 2.08 -5.31 2.37
CA GLY A 142 0.86 -5.23 3.17
C GLY A 142 0.99 -5.79 4.58
N VAL A 143 2.06 -6.56 4.87
CA VAL A 143 2.21 -7.23 6.17
C VAL A 143 3.60 -7.00 6.76
N ILE A 144 4.66 -7.47 6.09
CA ILE A 144 6.02 -7.50 6.68
C ILE A 144 6.60 -6.10 6.81
N ALA A 145 6.49 -5.28 5.79
CA ALA A 145 6.98 -3.91 5.86
C ALA A 145 6.22 -3.06 6.88
N PRO A 146 4.88 -3.01 6.91
CA PRO A 146 4.17 -2.32 7.99
C PRO A 146 4.54 -2.81 9.38
N LEU A 147 4.70 -4.13 9.60
CA LEU A 147 5.14 -4.69 10.88
C LEU A 147 6.54 -4.22 11.28
N LEU A 148 7.49 -4.21 10.34
CA LEU A 148 8.84 -3.74 10.60
C LEU A 148 8.85 -2.26 11.00
N TYR A 149 8.15 -1.41 10.25
CA TYR A 149 8.03 0.01 10.58
C TYR A 149 7.26 0.26 11.88
N MET A 150 6.29 -0.58 12.19
CA MET A 150 5.57 -0.57 13.47
C MET A 150 6.48 -0.89 14.65
N LEU A 151 7.38 -1.86 14.51
CA LEU A 151 8.36 -2.21 15.54
C LEU A 151 9.36 -1.08 15.79
N ILE A 152 9.73 -0.31 14.76
CA ILE A 152 10.70 0.78 14.87
C ILE A 152 10.08 2.04 15.48
N GLY A 153 8.86 2.42 15.08
CA GLY A 153 8.28 3.71 15.48
C GLY A 153 6.76 3.72 15.61
N GLY A 154 6.17 2.56 15.90
CA GLY A 154 4.74 2.45 16.19
C GLY A 154 3.83 2.81 14.99
N ALA A 155 2.61 3.20 15.31
CA ALA A 155 1.61 3.59 14.31
C ALA A 155 2.06 4.74 13.38
N PRO A 156 2.77 5.79 13.85
CA PRO A 156 3.25 6.85 12.96
C PRO A 156 4.12 6.35 11.81
N LEU A 157 5.13 5.52 12.09
CA LEU A 157 6.00 5.00 11.02
C LEU A 157 5.29 3.95 10.16
N ALA A 158 4.43 3.11 10.74
CA ALA A 158 3.64 2.15 9.96
C ALA A 158 2.71 2.84 8.96
N LEU A 159 2.02 3.91 9.35
CA LEU A 159 1.16 4.69 8.45
C LEU A 159 1.97 5.54 7.46
N THR A 160 3.15 6.01 7.85
CA THR A 160 4.06 6.70 6.92
C THR A 160 4.52 5.77 5.81
N TYR A 161 4.95 4.56 6.14
CA TYR A 161 5.24 3.54 5.14
C TYR A 161 4.02 3.26 4.26
N LYS A 162 2.83 3.13 4.86
CA LYS A 162 1.60 2.90 4.10
C LYS A 162 1.27 4.05 3.14
N ALA A 163 1.60 5.28 3.50
CA ALA A 163 1.47 6.44 2.61
C ALA A 163 2.44 6.36 1.41
N ILE A 164 3.70 5.95 1.65
CA ILE A 164 4.70 5.72 0.59
C ILE A 164 4.21 4.65 -0.38
N ASN A 165 3.84 3.49 0.13
CA ASN A 165 3.37 2.37 -0.67
C ASN A 165 2.07 2.70 -1.45
N THR A 166 1.12 3.42 -0.83
CA THR A 166 -0.09 3.88 -1.52
C THR A 166 0.23 4.86 -2.64
N MET A 167 1.23 5.72 -2.44
CA MET A 167 1.66 6.68 -3.44
C MET A 167 2.31 5.98 -4.65
N ASP A 168 3.16 4.99 -4.44
CA ASP A 168 3.71 4.17 -5.51
C ASP A 168 2.60 3.43 -6.26
N SER A 169 1.69 2.78 -5.56
CA SER A 169 0.54 2.08 -6.16
C SER A 169 -0.36 2.98 -7.01
N MET A 170 -0.38 4.30 -6.77
CA MET A 170 -1.20 5.26 -7.52
C MET A 170 -0.43 5.99 -8.62
N LEU A 171 0.84 6.25 -8.42
CA LEU A 171 1.67 7.12 -9.27
C LEU A 171 2.87 6.40 -9.91
N GLY A 172 3.30 5.24 -9.37
CA GLY A 172 4.53 4.55 -9.76
C GLY A 172 4.50 3.87 -11.14
N TYR A 173 3.40 4.04 -11.90
CA TYR A 173 3.26 3.44 -13.22
C TYR A 173 4.19 4.07 -14.27
N LYS A 174 4.84 3.21 -15.08
CA LYS A 174 5.72 3.62 -16.19
C LYS A 174 4.92 3.89 -17.47
N ASN A 175 3.85 4.68 -17.37
CA ASN A 175 3.08 5.14 -18.51
C ASN A 175 3.36 6.64 -18.79
N GLU A 176 2.91 7.15 -19.92
CA GLU A 176 3.14 8.56 -20.33
C GLU A 176 2.72 9.56 -19.28
N LYS A 177 1.64 9.28 -18.55
CA LYS A 177 1.09 10.18 -17.53
C LYS A 177 1.98 10.27 -16.28
N TYR A 178 2.61 9.18 -15.87
CA TYR A 178 3.30 9.09 -14.58
C TYR A 178 4.81 8.88 -14.68
N LEU A 179 5.35 8.75 -15.91
CA LEU A 179 6.77 8.50 -16.15
C LEU A 179 7.70 9.45 -15.38
N TYR A 180 7.33 10.73 -15.36
CA TYR A 180 8.10 11.77 -14.64
C TYR A 180 7.50 12.06 -13.27
N PHE A 181 6.19 12.24 -13.16
CA PHE A 181 5.56 12.58 -11.90
C PHE A 181 5.66 11.47 -10.84
N GLY A 182 5.50 10.21 -11.25
CA GLY A 182 5.58 9.05 -10.36
C GLY A 182 7.00 8.62 -9.98
N HIS A 183 8.03 9.15 -10.67
CA HIS A 183 9.41 8.70 -10.50
C HIS A 183 9.90 8.77 -9.04
N ALA A 184 9.64 9.88 -8.35
CA ALA A 184 10.06 10.06 -6.96
C ALA A 184 9.31 9.13 -6.01
N ALA A 185 8.01 8.87 -6.25
CA ALA A 185 7.20 7.94 -5.48
C ALA A 185 7.75 6.52 -5.58
N ALA A 186 7.98 6.03 -6.81
CA ALA A 186 8.54 4.71 -7.05
C ALA A 186 9.93 4.54 -6.41
N LYS A 187 10.81 5.53 -6.54
CA LYS A 187 12.13 5.48 -5.91
C LYS A 187 12.08 5.50 -4.39
N LEU A 188 11.16 6.24 -3.81
CA LEU A 188 10.99 6.26 -2.36
C LEU A 188 10.46 4.92 -1.84
N ASP A 189 9.55 4.29 -2.56
CA ASP A 189 9.04 2.96 -2.24
C ASP A 189 10.13 1.89 -2.39
N ASP A 190 10.93 1.91 -3.48
CA ASP A 190 12.10 1.05 -3.65
C ASP A 190 13.03 1.09 -2.41
N VAL A 191 13.30 2.29 -1.88
CA VAL A 191 14.16 2.48 -0.69
C VAL A 191 13.46 1.98 0.57
N ALA A 192 12.18 2.33 0.76
CA ALA A 192 11.42 1.92 1.94
C ALA A 192 11.24 0.40 2.00
N ASN A 193 11.09 -0.26 0.85
CA ASN A 193 10.93 -1.70 0.73
C ASN A 193 12.24 -2.47 0.63
N TYR A 194 13.39 -1.81 0.59
CA TYR A 194 14.67 -2.48 0.39
C TYR A 194 14.97 -3.57 1.44
N ILE A 195 14.77 -3.30 2.71
CA ILE A 195 14.95 -4.26 3.80
C ILE A 195 13.74 -5.19 3.94
N PRO A 196 12.49 -4.67 4.01
CA PRO A 196 11.30 -5.50 4.16
C PRO A 196 11.16 -6.60 3.11
N SER A 197 11.40 -6.30 1.83
CA SER A 197 11.27 -7.28 0.74
C SER A 197 12.28 -8.44 0.85
N ARG A 198 13.50 -8.17 1.32
CA ARG A 198 14.50 -9.20 1.57
C ARG A 198 14.14 -10.07 2.76
N LEU A 199 13.63 -9.44 3.82
CA LEU A 199 13.13 -10.16 4.98
C LEU A 199 11.94 -11.05 4.60
N ALA A 200 11.02 -10.53 3.80
CA ALA A 200 9.89 -11.29 3.26
C ALA A 200 10.36 -12.52 2.47
N ALA A 201 11.35 -12.35 1.58
CA ALA A 201 11.90 -13.45 0.80
C ALA A 201 12.52 -14.53 1.70
N LEU A 202 13.28 -14.14 2.72
CA LEU A 202 13.85 -15.11 3.69
C LEU A 202 12.77 -15.85 4.46
N LEU A 203 11.72 -15.16 4.88
CA LEU A 203 10.59 -15.78 5.59
C LEU A 203 9.82 -16.76 4.69
N TRP A 204 9.66 -16.45 3.40
CA TRP A 204 9.05 -17.37 2.44
C TRP A 204 9.89 -18.63 2.26
N VAL A 205 11.22 -18.50 2.12
CA VAL A 205 12.13 -19.65 2.02
C VAL A 205 12.04 -20.51 3.28
N ALA A 206 12.06 -19.89 4.47
CA ALA A 206 11.95 -20.63 5.74
C ALA A 206 10.58 -21.31 5.91
N ALA A 207 9.50 -20.72 5.39
CA ALA A 207 8.16 -21.33 5.46
C ALA A 207 7.94 -22.46 4.46
N ALA A 208 8.77 -22.53 3.41
CA ALA A 208 8.69 -23.57 2.38
C ALA A 208 9.64 -24.76 2.64
N ALA A 209 10.55 -24.64 3.62
CA ALA A 209 11.49 -25.67 4.04
C ALA A 209 10.88 -26.63 5.05
#